data_08bf2e32596bb0a29183234c9c60964e
#
_entry.id   08bf2e32596bb0a29183234c9c60964e
#
_cell.length_a   1.000
_cell.length_b   1.000
_cell.length_c   1.000
_cell.angle_alpha   90.00
_cell.angle_beta   90.00
_cell.angle_gamma   90.00
#
_symmetry.space_group_name_H-M   'P 1'
#
loop_
_entity.id
_entity.type
_entity.pdbx_description
1 polymer ?
#
loop_
_entity_poly.entity_id
_entity_poly.type
_entity_poly.pdbx_seq_one_letter_code
_entity_poly.pdbx_strand_id
1 'polypeptide(L)'
;MKSIQTEDPKALLLWMTFVMSLVFAVWQALLNNFVIEKAQFTGAEIGMLQSLREIPGFLAFTAIFVLLLIREQAFALLSQALLCIGVAVTGFFPQVIGLYLTTVLMSVGFHYFETINQSLTLQWVDKKDAAGFMGKALAWRSAAALVGYASIWLVMTWLKLDYQHMYLIIGALGLVMVLTMTWYYPKFETTEVQHKKIILRKRYWLYYLLTFFSGARRQIFMVFAGFMMVEKFGYSVSEITALFLINYVVNLLFAPAIGRFIGRIGERNALTVEYIGLIIVFISYALVEQAHMAAALYVIDHLLFAMAIAMKTYFQKIADSKDIAATMSVSFTINHIAAVIIPVLLGLLWLTDPALVFYIGAGFAVCSLILALNVPRHPEPGNETLWSWTSKKAKSIAKAIE
;
A
#
# COMPACT_ATOMS: atom_id res chain seq x y z
N MET A 1 -18.75 11.27 -34.73
CA MET A 1 -18.54 10.29 -33.65
C MET A 1 -18.31 11.10 -32.37
N LYS A 2 -19.32 11.22 -31.49
CA LYS A 2 -19.12 11.78 -30.16
C LYS A 2 -18.20 10.81 -29.42
N SER A 3 -17.00 11.25 -29.02
CA SER A 3 -16.09 10.49 -28.19
C SER A 3 -16.83 10.12 -26.90
N ILE A 4 -16.90 8.83 -26.60
CA ILE A 4 -17.28 8.34 -25.28
C ILE A 4 -16.08 8.69 -24.37
N GLN A 5 -15.92 9.98 -24.05
CA GLN A 5 -15.05 10.39 -22.98
C GLN A 5 -15.73 9.92 -21.70
N THR A 6 -15.15 8.93 -21.05
CA THR A 6 -15.59 8.54 -19.71
C THR A 6 -15.24 9.70 -18.78
N GLU A 7 -16.22 10.55 -18.51
CA GLU A 7 -16.10 11.69 -17.58
C GLU A 7 -16.03 11.24 -16.10
N ASP A 8 -15.74 9.97 -15.86
CA ASP A 8 -15.74 9.41 -14.50
C ASP A 8 -14.30 9.31 -13.95
N PRO A 9 -13.92 10.17 -13.00
CA PRO A 9 -12.61 10.11 -12.35
C PRO A 9 -12.38 8.79 -11.62
N LYS A 10 -13.43 8.11 -11.16
CA LYS A 10 -13.35 6.80 -10.50
C LYS A 10 -12.85 5.72 -11.47
N ALA A 11 -13.23 5.80 -12.74
CA ALA A 11 -12.73 4.89 -13.77
C ALA A 11 -11.23 5.09 -14.02
N LEU A 12 -10.76 6.35 -14.10
CA LEU A 12 -9.34 6.66 -14.22
C LEU A 12 -8.54 6.11 -13.03
N LEU A 13 -9.01 6.29 -11.80
CA LEU A 13 -8.36 5.74 -10.59
C LEU A 13 -8.21 4.21 -10.65
N LEU A 14 -9.25 3.50 -11.11
CA LEU A 14 -9.20 2.04 -11.25
C LEU A 14 -8.20 1.60 -12.32
N TRP A 15 -8.17 2.26 -13.47
CA TRP A 15 -7.21 1.97 -14.53
C TRP A 15 -5.77 2.27 -14.12
N MET A 16 -5.54 3.41 -13.46
CA MET A 16 -4.23 3.73 -12.90
C MET A 16 -3.80 2.65 -11.87
N THR A 17 -4.70 2.24 -10.98
CA THR A 17 -4.43 1.16 -10.02
C THR A 17 -4.12 -0.16 -10.72
N PHE A 18 -4.83 -0.50 -11.79
CA PHE A 18 -4.60 -1.72 -12.56
C PHE A 18 -3.22 -1.71 -13.19
N VAL A 19 -2.86 -0.65 -13.93
CA VAL A 19 -1.56 -0.55 -14.62
C VAL A 19 -0.39 -0.63 -13.64
N MET A 20 -0.47 0.13 -12.55
CA MET A 20 0.56 0.10 -11.51
C MET A 20 0.76 -1.32 -10.98
N SER A 21 -0.34 -1.99 -10.62
CA SER A 21 -0.28 -3.31 -10.01
C SER A 21 0.18 -4.39 -10.99
N LEU A 22 -0.23 -4.30 -12.25
CA LEU A 22 0.21 -5.21 -13.32
C LEU A 22 1.72 -5.14 -13.51
N VAL A 23 2.25 -3.93 -13.73
CA VAL A 23 3.67 -3.71 -14.03
C VAL A 23 4.54 -4.05 -12.83
N PHE A 24 4.13 -3.61 -11.62
CA PHE A 24 4.88 -3.87 -10.39
C PHE A 24 4.87 -5.35 -10.00
N ALA A 25 3.75 -6.06 -10.13
CA ALA A 25 3.65 -7.49 -9.80
C ALA A 25 4.58 -8.34 -10.68
N VAL A 26 4.66 -8.05 -11.97
CA VAL A 26 5.58 -8.73 -12.88
C VAL A 26 7.03 -8.45 -12.52
N TRP A 27 7.37 -7.17 -12.28
CA TRP A 27 8.72 -6.81 -11.86
C TRP A 27 9.15 -7.54 -10.59
N GLN A 28 8.30 -7.54 -9.58
CA GLN A 28 8.59 -8.18 -8.29
C GLN A 28 8.70 -9.70 -8.41
N ALA A 29 7.86 -10.34 -9.21
CA ALA A 29 7.88 -11.79 -9.40
C ALA A 29 9.17 -12.27 -10.07
N LEU A 30 9.71 -11.51 -11.01
CA LEU A 30 10.89 -11.90 -11.77
C LEU A 30 12.20 -11.45 -11.14
N LEU A 31 12.17 -10.43 -10.26
CA LEU A 31 13.37 -9.75 -9.77
C LEU A 31 14.40 -10.72 -9.18
N ASN A 32 13.99 -11.55 -8.22
CA ASN A 32 14.92 -12.42 -7.51
C ASN A 32 15.64 -13.40 -8.45
N ASN A 33 14.89 -14.06 -9.32
CA ASN A 33 15.49 -14.96 -10.30
C ASN A 33 16.41 -14.21 -11.26
N PHE A 34 15.97 -13.04 -11.75
CA PHE A 34 16.75 -12.23 -12.67
C PHE A 34 18.08 -11.78 -12.08
N VAL A 35 18.10 -11.26 -10.86
CA VAL A 35 19.32 -10.77 -10.23
C VAL A 35 20.28 -11.91 -9.86
N ILE A 36 19.77 -13.10 -9.51
CA ILE A 36 20.60 -14.27 -9.22
C ILE A 36 21.16 -14.87 -10.52
N GLU A 37 20.31 -15.14 -11.50
CA GLU A 37 20.68 -15.85 -12.71
C GLU A 37 21.49 -15.01 -13.70
N LYS A 38 21.20 -13.71 -13.81
CA LYS A 38 21.80 -12.82 -14.81
C LYS A 38 22.83 -11.84 -14.25
N ALA A 39 22.69 -11.41 -13.00
CA ALA A 39 23.56 -10.44 -12.39
C ALA A 39 24.44 -11.03 -11.26
N GLN A 40 24.26 -12.32 -10.93
CA GLN A 40 25.02 -13.04 -9.92
C GLN A 40 25.02 -12.33 -8.54
N PHE A 41 23.88 -11.75 -8.16
CA PHE A 41 23.73 -11.07 -6.88
C PHE A 41 23.93 -12.03 -5.72
N THR A 42 24.65 -11.55 -4.71
CA THR A 42 24.68 -12.14 -3.38
C THR A 42 23.58 -11.54 -2.48
N GLY A 43 23.46 -12.04 -1.27
CA GLY A 43 22.56 -11.48 -0.28
C GLY A 43 22.81 -10.00 0.03
N ALA A 44 24.07 -9.54 -0.10
CA ALA A 44 24.44 -8.15 0.13
C ALA A 44 23.87 -7.22 -0.96
N GLU A 45 24.02 -7.57 -2.23
CA GLU A 45 23.49 -6.78 -3.35
C GLU A 45 21.95 -6.78 -3.36
N ILE A 46 21.30 -7.92 -3.07
CA ILE A 46 19.84 -7.99 -2.96
C ILE A 46 19.36 -7.12 -1.80
N GLY A 47 20.01 -7.19 -0.65
CA GLY A 47 19.69 -6.37 0.52
C GLY A 47 19.81 -4.87 0.24
N MET A 48 20.89 -4.45 -0.43
CA MET A 48 21.08 -3.06 -0.86
C MET A 48 20.01 -2.61 -1.85
N LEU A 49 19.68 -3.45 -2.85
CA LEU A 49 18.65 -3.16 -3.84
C LEU A 49 17.29 -2.91 -3.16
N GLN A 50 16.91 -3.78 -2.21
CA GLN A 50 15.65 -3.61 -1.48
C GLN A 50 15.65 -2.33 -0.61
N SER A 51 16.78 -2.02 0.05
CA SER A 51 16.93 -0.78 0.81
C SER A 51 16.79 0.46 -0.09
N LEU A 52 17.46 0.47 -1.24
CA LEU A 52 17.35 1.54 -2.22
C LEU A 52 15.93 1.71 -2.75
N ARG A 53 15.19 0.61 -2.89
CA ARG A 53 13.79 0.64 -3.28
C ARG A 53 12.90 1.38 -2.26
N GLU A 54 13.17 1.28 -0.98
CA GLU A 54 12.33 1.90 0.06
C GLU A 54 12.65 3.39 0.31
N ILE A 55 13.81 3.89 -0.16
CA ILE A 55 14.18 5.32 -0.01
C ILE A 55 13.15 6.29 -0.59
N PRO A 56 12.62 6.10 -1.83
CA PRO A 56 11.59 6.99 -2.36
C PRO A 56 10.30 6.98 -1.54
N GLY A 57 9.96 5.85 -0.91
CA GLY A 57 8.83 5.76 0.02
C GLY A 57 9.03 6.60 1.28
N PHE A 58 10.21 6.55 1.87
CA PHE A 58 10.58 7.42 2.98
C PHE A 58 10.55 8.91 2.58
N LEU A 59 10.94 9.24 1.34
CA LEU A 59 10.93 10.60 0.81
C LEU A 59 9.56 11.04 0.24
N ALA A 60 8.49 10.27 0.40
CA ALA A 60 7.19 10.57 -0.18
C ALA A 60 6.61 11.94 0.24
N PHE A 61 7.02 12.48 1.41
CA PHE A 61 6.64 13.83 1.82
C PHE A 61 7.10 14.92 0.84
N THR A 62 8.14 14.66 0.03
CA THR A 62 8.63 15.60 -0.98
C THR A 62 7.70 15.73 -2.18
N ALA A 63 6.72 14.83 -2.34
CA ALA A 63 5.68 14.94 -3.37
C ALA A 63 5.01 16.31 -3.37
N ILE A 64 4.88 16.92 -2.18
CA ILE A 64 4.27 18.24 -2.03
C ILE A 64 5.02 19.34 -2.81
N PHE A 65 6.36 19.24 -2.91
CA PHE A 65 7.16 20.20 -3.68
C PHE A 65 6.94 20.06 -5.19
N VAL A 66 6.69 18.83 -5.67
CA VAL A 66 6.35 18.58 -7.08
C VAL A 66 4.96 19.16 -7.39
N LEU A 67 4.02 19.07 -6.44
CA LEU A 67 2.68 19.65 -6.55
C LEU A 67 2.68 21.20 -6.60
N LEU A 68 3.80 21.87 -6.31
CA LEU A 68 3.96 23.29 -6.59
C LEU A 68 4.00 23.59 -8.10
N LEU A 69 4.48 22.63 -8.90
CA LEU A 69 4.79 22.80 -10.31
C LEU A 69 3.73 22.17 -11.22
N ILE A 70 3.17 21.01 -10.82
CA ILE A 70 2.23 20.22 -11.64
C ILE A 70 1.00 19.79 -10.84
N ARG A 71 -0.10 19.54 -11.56
CA ARG A 71 -1.37 19.06 -10.96
C ARG A 71 -1.25 17.61 -10.51
N GLU A 72 -1.99 17.22 -9.47
CA GLU A 72 -1.96 15.86 -8.92
C GLU A 72 -2.22 14.77 -9.96
N GLN A 73 -3.23 14.92 -10.81
CA GLN A 73 -3.51 13.96 -11.88
C GLN A 73 -2.32 13.79 -12.84
N ALA A 74 -1.70 14.88 -13.27
CA ALA A 74 -0.53 14.83 -14.15
C ALA A 74 0.67 14.20 -13.43
N PHE A 75 0.84 14.49 -12.14
CA PHE A 75 1.90 13.90 -11.33
C PHE A 75 1.69 12.39 -11.14
N ALA A 76 0.46 11.93 -10.90
CA ALA A 76 0.14 10.51 -10.83
C ALA A 76 0.50 9.77 -12.14
N LEU A 77 0.08 10.30 -13.29
CA LEU A 77 0.37 9.73 -14.59
C LEU A 77 1.87 9.76 -14.93
N LEU A 78 2.57 10.85 -14.62
CA LEU A 78 4.03 10.95 -14.80
C LEU A 78 4.77 9.94 -13.92
N SER A 79 4.40 9.83 -12.66
CA SER A 79 4.99 8.84 -11.73
C SER A 79 4.76 7.42 -12.23
N GLN A 80 3.57 7.13 -12.73
CA GLN A 80 3.26 5.84 -13.31
C GLN A 80 4.05 5.57 -14.60
N ALA A 81 4.28 6.59 -15.43
CA ALA A 81 5.16 6.46 -16.60
C ALA A 81 6.61 6.14 -16.18
N LEU A 82 7.13 6.81 -15.13
CA LEU A 82 8.46 6.50 -14.57
C LEU A 82 8.56 5.06 -14.06
N LEU A 83 7.53 4.56 -13.37
CA LEU A 83 7.44 3.15 -12.98
C LEU A 83 7.56 2.24 -14.21
N CYS A 84 6.75 2.49 -15.24
CA CYS A 84 6.72 1.67 -16.45
C CYS A 84 8.07 1.69 -17.20
N ILE A 85 8.68 2.85 -17.31
CA ILE A 85 10.02 3.01 -17.94
C ILE A 85 11.07 2.27 -17.11
N GLY A 86 11.10 2.46 -15.78
CA GLY A 86 12.03 1.77 -14.90
C GLY A 86 11.94 0.25 -15.03
N VAL A 87 10.73 -0.30 -15.11
CA VAL A 87 10.52 -1.73 -15.34
C VAL A 87 10.94 -2.15 -16.74
N ALA A 88 10.55 -1.41 -17.79
CA ALA A 88 10.89 -1.73 -19.17
C ALA A 88 12.39 -1.85 -19.40
N VAL A 89 13.19 -0.98 -18.76
CA VAL A 89 14.64 -0.96 -18.95
C VAL A 89 15.39 -1.91 -18.00
N THR A 90 14.75 -2.47 -16.96
CA THR A 90 15.41 -3.33 -15.96
C THR A 90 16.19 -4.49 -16.63
N GLY A 91 15.60 -5.15 -17.60
CA GLY A 91 16.19 -6.32 -18.26
C GLY A 91 17.44 -6.03 -19.11
N PHE A 92 17.69 -4.77 -19.46
CA PHE A 92 18.86 -4.34 -20.25
C PHE A 92 20.11 -4.08 -19.41
N PHE A 93 19.98 -4.04 -18.10
CA PHE A 93 21.07 -3.70 -17.19
C PHE A 93 21.32 -4.80 -16.14
N PRO A 94 21.77 -6.01 -16.58
CA PRO A 94 22.04 -7.13 -15.67
C PRO A 94 23.36 -6.96 -14.90
N GLN A 95 23.60 -5.74 -14.38
CA GLN A 95 24.77 -5.41 -13.55
C GLN A 95 24.30 -4.71 -12.27
N VAL A 96 25.08 -4.81 -11.21
CA VAL A 96 24.76 -4.27 -9.88
C VAL A 96 24.30 -2.81 -9.94
N ILE A 97 25.11 -1.92 -10.49
CA ILE A 97 24.80 -0.47 -10.56
C ILE A 97 23.57 -0.22 -11.44
N GLY A 98 23.50 -0.87 -12.61
CA GLY A 98 22.36 -0.71 -13.52
C GLY A 98 21.05 -1.14 -12.88
N LEU A 99 21.07 -2.25 -12.14
CA LEU A 99 19.89 -2.73 -11.40
C LEU A 99 19.50 -1.80 -10.25
N TYR A 100 20.47 -1.23 -9.53
CA TYR A 100 20.18 -0.22 -8.50
C TYR A 100 19.51 1.01 -9.11
N LEU A 101 20.02 1.54 -10.21
CA LEU A 101 19.47 2.73 -10.86
C LEU A 101 18.08 2.48 -11.45
N THR A 102 17.87 1.36 -12.13
CA THR A 102 16.54 1.00 -12.69
C THR A 102 15.51 0.74 -11.58
N THR A 103 15.95 0.13 -10.47
CA THR A 103 15.11 -0.07 -9.28
C THR A 103 14.74 1.26 -8.63
N VAL A 104 15.68 2.20 -8.47
CA VAL A 104 15.38 3.52 -7.92
C VAL A 104 14.42 4.27 -8.83
N LEU A 105 14.64 4.25 -10.15
CA LEU A 105 13.74 4.90 -11.11
C LEU A 105 12.31 4.34 -11.01
N MET A 106 12.18 3.02 -11.06
CA MET A 106 10.91 2.32 -10.88
C MET A 106 10.26 2.68 -9.54
N SER A 107 11.04 2.68 -8.47
CA SER A 107 10.57 2.91 -7.10
C SER A 107 10.13 4.35 -6.87
N VAL A 108 10.82 5.35 -7.42
CA VAL A 108 10.34 6.74 -7.45
C VAL A 108 8.95 6.79 -8.07
N GLY A 109 8.80 6.19 -9.26
CA GLY A 109 7.50 6.11 -9.93
C GLY A 109 6.44 5.46 -9.06
N PHE A 110 6.77 4.31 -8.46
CA PHE A 110 5.85 3.55 -7.62
C PHE A 110 5.38 4.32 -6.38
N HIS A 111 6.30 4.83 -5.58
CA HIS A 111 5.97 5.44 -4.29
C HIS A 111 5.27 6.80 -4.42
N TYR A 112 5.70 7.62 -5.37
CA TYR A 112 5.00 8.87 -5.63
C TYR A 112 3.62 8.63 -6.24
N PHE A 113 3.49 7.67 -7.17
CA PHE A 113 2.19 7.27 -7.68
C PHE A 113 1.25 6.81 -6.55
N GLU A 114 1.70 5.88 -5.69
CA GLU A 114 0.88 5.38 -4.58
C GLU A 114 0.41 6.51 -3.66
N THR A 115 1.30 7.46 -3.34
CA THR A 115 0.98 8.62 -2.51
C THR A 115 -0.10 9.49 -3.15
N ILE A 116 0.08 9.85 -4.41
CA ILE A 116 -0.84 10.75 -5.12
C ILE A 116 -2.15 10.05 -5.49
N ASN A 117 -2.10 8.79 -5.88
CA ASN A 117 -3.32 8.01 -6.17
C ASN A 117 -4.21 7.85 -4.92
N GLN A 118 -3.61 7.69 -3.74
CA GLN A 118 -4.36 7.72 -2.48
C GLN A 118 -4.99 9.09 -2.23
N SER A 119 -4.25 10.17 -2.46
CA SER A 119 -4.76 11.54 -2.33
C SER A 119 -5.94 11.77 -3.27
N LEU A 120 -5.79 11.48 -4.56
CA LEU A 120 -6.84 11.62 -5.57
C LEU A 120 -8.07 10.76 -5.24
N THR A 121 -7.87 9.54 -4.74
CA THR A 121 -8.97 8.68 -4.31
C THR A 121 -9.81 9.34 -3.22
N LEU A 122 -9.16 9.96 -2.22
CA LEU A 122 -9.86 10.65 -1.13
C LEU A 122 -10.54 11.95 -1.56
N GLN A 123 -10.07 12.58 -2.65
CA GLN A 123 -10.65 13.81 -3.19
C GLN A 123 -11.80 13.54 -4.16
N TRP A 124 -11.67 12.53 -5.04
CA TRP A 124 -12.63 12.29 -6.12
C TRP A 124 -13.75 11.33 -5.76
N VAL A 125 -13.60 10.57 -4.68
CA VAL A 125 -14.62 9.62 -4.24
C VAL A 125 -15.37 10.19 -3.04
N ASP A 126 -16.70 10.22 -3.14
CA ASP A 126 -17.55 10.68 -2.03
C ASP A 126 -17.30 9.88 -0.76
N LYS A 127 -17.31 10.56 0.39
CA LYS A 127 -17.06 9.96 1.71
C LYS A 127 -17.92 8.72 1.99
N LYS A 128 -19.18 8.74 1.54
CA LYS A 128 -20.13 7.61 1.69
C LYS A 128 -19.76 6.39 0.86
N ASP A 129 -19.11 6.58 -0.29
CA ASP A 129 -18.74 5.52 -1.24
C ASP A 129 -17.30 5.06 -1.10
N ALA A 130 -16.47 5.78 -0.34
CA ALA A 130 -15.02 5.61 -0.31
C ALA A 130 -14.59 4.20 0.11
N ALA A 131 -15.19 3.62 1.16
CA ALA A 131 -14.87 2.27 1.60
C ALA A 131 -15.16 1.22 0.52
N GLY A 132 -16.33 1.31 -0.12
CA GLY A 132 -16.72 0.42 -1.21
C GLY A 132 -15.81 0.56 -2.43
N PHE A 133 -15.45 1.79 -2.80
CA PHE A 133 -14.54 2.06 -3.91
C PHE A 133 -13.12 1.53 -3.63
N MET A 134 -12.59 1.74 -2.44
CA MET A 134 -11.27 1.23 -2.07
C MET A 134 -11.22 -0.30 -2.05
N GLY A 135 -12.29 -0.96 -1.61
CA GLY A 135 -12.44 -2.42 -1.73
C GLY A 135 -12.44 -2.87 -3.20
N LYS A 136 -13.14 -2.14 -4.09
CA LYS A 136 -13.12 -2.39 -5.53
C LYS A 136 -11.72 -2.17 -6.13
N ALA A 137 -11.03 -1.10 -5.75
CA ALA A 137 -9.66 -0.82 -6.19
C ALA A 137 -8.69 -1.94 -5.76
N LEU A 138 -8.84 -2.48 -4.55
CA LEU A 138 -8.04 -3.62 -4.09
C LEU A 138 -8.31 -4.89 -4.91
N ALA A 139 -9.57 -5.16 -5.30
CA ALA A 139 -9.90 -6.27 -6.20
C ALA A 139 -9.28 -6.07 -7.60
N TRP A 140 -9.30 -4.85 -8.14
CA TRP A 140 -8.65 -4.52 -9.42
C TRP A 140 -7.14 -4.70 -9.34
N ARG A 141 -6.51 -4.34 -8.22
CA ARG A 141 -5.10 -4.59 -7.94
C ARG A 141 -4.77 -6.08 -7.99
N SER A 142 -5.62 -6.90 -7.35
CA SER A 142 -5.45 -8.36 -7.34
C SER A 142 -5.65 -8.97 -8.72
N ALA A 143 -6.67 -8.54 -9.47
CA ALA A 143 -6.89 -8.97 -10.84
C ALA A 143 -5.70 -8.64 -11.75
N ALA A 144 -5.13 -7.44 -11.62
CA ALA A 144 -3.94 -7.02 -12.37
C ALA A 144 -2.72 -7.90 -12.07
N ALA A 145 -2.50 -8.24 -10.80
CA ALA A 145 -1.41 -9.15 -10.41
C ALA A 145 -1.59 -10.55 -11.02
N LEU A 146 -2.81 -11.10 -10.99
CA LEU A 146 -3.12 -12.39 -11.63
C LEU A 146 -2.89 -12.36 -13.14
N VAL A 147 -3.28 -11.30 -13.83
CA VAL A 147 -2.98 -11.09 -15.26
C VAL A 147 -1.47 -11.01 -15.47
N GLY A 148 -0.74 -10.32 -14.59
CA GLY A 148 0.72 -10.26 -14.63
C GLY A 148 1.37 -11.64 -14.53
N TYR A 149 0.98 -12.46 -13.57
CA TYR A 149 1.52 -13.82 -13.43
C TYR A 149 1.16 -14.73 -14.61
N ALA A 150 -0.07 -14.63 -15.11
CA ALA A 150 -0.45 -15.35 -16.32
C ALA A 150 0.37 -14.92 -17.54
N SER A 151 0.70 -13.62 -17.66
CA SER A 151 1.55 -13.10 -18.74
C SER A 151 2.99 -13.59 -18.64
N ILE A 152 3.57 -13.70 -17.43
CA ILE A 152 4.89 -14.31 -17.20
C ILE A 152 4.88 -15.75 -17.72
N TRP A 153 3.89 -16.53 -17.30
CA TRP A 153 3.79 -17.92 -17.71
C TRP A 153 3.67 -18.07 -19.23
N LEU A 154 2.79 -17.28 -19.87
CA LEU A 154 2.61 -17.29 -21.32
C LEU A 154 3.89 -16.89 -22.05
N VAL A 155 4.50 -15.77 -21.68
CA VAL A 155 5.65 -15.21 -22.39
C VAL A 155 6.90 -16.06 -22.21
N MET A 156 7.20 -16.47 -20.98
CA MET A 156 8.44 -17.19 -20.67
C MET A 156 8.33 -18.70 -20.98
N THR A 157 7.17 -19.32 -20.76
CA THR A 157 7.01 -20.78 -20.96
C THR A 157 6.62 -21.14 -22.40
N TRP A 158 5.66 -20.41 -22.98
CA TRP A 158 5.14 -20.72 -24.31
C TRP A 158 5.90 -20.02 -25.43
N LEU A 159 6.14 -18.70 -25.28
CA LEU A 159 6.89 -17.94 -26.27
C LEU A 159 8.40 -18.08 -26.10
N LYS A 160 8.85 -18.66 -24.97
CA LYS A 160 10.27 -18.89 -24.62
C LYS A 160 11.12 -17.61 -24.69
N LEU A 161 10.50 -16.45 -24.41
CA LEU A 161 11.21 -15.18 -24.31
C LEU A 161 11.88 -15.07 -22.95
N ASP A 162 13.00 -14.35 -22.90
CA ASP A 162 13.80 -14.16 -21.69
C ASP A 162 13.29 -13.00 -20.80
N TYR A 163 13.98 -12.77 -19.69
CA TYR A 163 13.68 -11.70 -18.75
C TYR A 163 13.65 -10.31 -19.39
N GLN A 164 14.60 -10.03 -20.29
CA GLN A 164 14.72 -8.75 -20.96
C GLN A 164 13.46 -8.41 -21.75
N HIS A 165 12.98 -9.37 -22.55
CA HIS A 165 11.75 -9.22 -23.32
C HIS A 165 10.53 -9.09 -22.41
N MET A 166 10.45 -9.88 -21.32
CA MET A 166 9.32 -9.80 -20.41
C MET A 166 9.22 -8.43 -19.72
N TYR A 167 10.34 -7.91 -19.21
CA TYR A 167 10.38 -6.57 -18.61
C TYR A 167 10.03 -5.48 -19.63
N LEU A 168 10.57 -5.57 -20.84
CA LEU A 168 10.27 -4.62 -21.92
C LEU A 168 8.79 -4.65 -22.31
N ILE A 169 8.20 -5.83 -22.53
CA ILE A 169 6.81 -5.99 -22.93
C ILE A 169 5.88 -5.41 -21.89
N ILE A 170 6.06 -5.77 -20.61
CA ILE A 170 5.14 -5.34 -19.57
C ILE A 170 5.28 -3.84 -19.27
N GLY A 171 6.51 -3.33 -19.25
CA GLY A 171 6.77 -1.90 -19.04
C GLY A 171 6.26 -1.05 -20.22
N ALA A 172 6.49 -1.48 -21.46
CA ALA A 172 5.98 -0.81 -22.66
C ALA A 172 4.45 -0.85 -22.72
N LEU A 173 3.82 -2.00 -22.43
CA LEU A 173 2.36 -2.11 -22.33
C LEU A 173 1.80 -1.14 -21.31
N GLY A 174 2.40 -1.12 -20.10
CA GLY A 174 2.01 -0.17 -19.06
C GLY A 174 2.15 1.27 -19.52
N LEU A 175 3.25 1.64 -20.18
CA LEU A 175 3.48 2.98 -20.70
C LEU A 175 2.43 3.36 -21.78
N VAL A 176 2.11 2.47 -22.69
CA VAL A 176 1.05 2.68 -23.69
C VAL A 176 -0.30 2.91 -23.01
N MET A 177 -0.62 2.14 -21.97
CA MET A 177 -1.85 2.37 -21.19
C MET A 177 -1.85 3.74 -20.47
N VAL A 178 -0.72 4.17 -19.91
CA VAL A 178 -0.58 5.49 -19.28
C VAL A 178 -0.77 6.60 -20.32
N LEU A 179 -0.14 6.50 -21.48
CA LEU A 179 -0.30 7.47 -22.57
C LEU A 179 -1.75 7.52 -23.08
N THR A 180 -2.39 6.35 -23.21
CA THR A 180 -3.81 6.26 -23.57
C THR A 180 -4.70 6.96 -22.53
N MET A 181 -4.46 6.73 -21.24
CA MET A 181 -5.19 7.42 -20.17
C MET A 181 -4.96 8.93 -20.22
N THR A 182 -3.72 9.37 -20.47
CA THR A 182 -3.38 10.81 -20.56
C THR A 182 -4.12 11.50 -21.71
N TRP A 183 -4.32 10.79 -22.81
CA TRP A 183 -5.01 11.33 -24.00
C TRP A 183 -6.53 11.23 -23.91
N TYR A 184 -7.03 10.14 -23.32
CA TYR A 184 -8.46 9.80 -23.35
C TYR A 184 -9.27 10.47 -22.23
N TYR A 185 -8.68 10.60 -21.03
CA TYR A 185 -9.36 11.20 -19.89
C TYR A 185 -9.16 12.72 -19.83
N PRO A 186 -10.22 13.48 -19.53
CA PRO A 186 -10.11 14.92 -19.35
C PRO A 186 -9.28 15.24 -18.10
N LYS A 187 -8.85 16.49 -18.03
CA LYS A 187 -8.25 17.01 -16.80
C LYS A 187 -9.38 17.28 -15.80
N PHE A 188 -9.51 16.39 -14.82
CA PHE A 188 -10.50 16.58 -13.76
C PHE A 188 -10.09 17.74 -12.86
N GLU A 189 -11.05 18.59 -12.56
CA GLU A 189 -10.85 19.68 -11.61
C GLU A 189 -10.96 19.14 -10.18
N THR A 190 -10.06 19.56 -9.31
CA THR A 190 -10.18 19.36 -7.87
C THR A 190 -11.07 20.48 -7.33
N THR A 191 -12.12 20.12 -6.60
CA THR A 191 -13.07 21.07 -6.01
C THR A 191 -12.40 22.04 -5.04
N GLU A 192 -11.28 21.63 -4.46
CA GLU A 192 -10.55 22.40 -3.46
C GLU A 192 -9.05 22.50 -3.80
N VAL A 193 -8.51 23.69 -3.70
CA VAL A 193 -7.05 23.91 -3.86
C VAL A 193 -6.33 23.32 -2.66
N GLN A 194 -5.47 22.33 -2.91
CA GLN A 194 -4.70 21.66 -1.86
C GLN A 194 -3.61 22.55 -1.30
N HIS A 195 -3.34 22.43 -0.01
CA HIS A 195 -2.20 23.10 0.61
C HIS A 195 -0.88 22.56 0.06
N LYS A 196 -0.05 23.47 -0.45
CA LYS A 196 1.28 23.16 -1.03
C LYS A 196 2.39 23.33 0.02
N LYS A 197 2.17 22.83 1.25
CA LYS A 197 3.13 22.86 2.36
C LYS A 197 3.09 21.55 3.11
N ILE A 198 4.20 21.17 3.74
CA ILE A 198 4.20 20.05 4.66
C ILE A 198 3.27 20.42 5.82
N ILE A 199 2.22 19.63 5.99
CA ILE A 199 1.20 19.86 7.01
C ILE A 199 1.19 18.69 7.98
N LEU A 200 1.49 18.97 9.24
CA LEU A 200 1.36 18.05 10.36
C LEU A 200 0.39 18.64 11.37
N ARG A 201 -0.90 18.45 11.15
CA ARG A 201 -1.93 19.01 12.03
C ARG A 201 -2.02 18.19 13.33
N LYS A 202 -1.89 18.86 14.46
CA LYS A 202 -2.05 18.21 15.79
C LYS A 202 -3.39 17.47 15.93
N ARG A 203 -4.47 17.97 15.31
CA ARG A 203 -5.79 17.31 15.34
C ARG A 203 -5.83 15.94 14.67
N TYR A 204 -4.89 15.64 13.75
CA TYR A 204 -4.80 14.32 13.08
C TYR A 204 -3.84 13.35 13.79
N TRP A 205 -3.41 13.64 15.00
CA TRP A 205 -2.43 12.83 15.75
C TRP A 205 -2.82 11.35 15.85
N LEU A 206 -4.12 11.07 16.05
CA LEU A 206 -4.65 9.71 16.15
C LEU A 206 -4.46 8.95 14.83
N TYR A 207 -4.75 9.61 13.70
CA TYR A 207 -4.52 9.04 12.37
C TYR A 207 -3.04 8.75 12.12
N TYR A 208 -2.13 9.65 12.51
CA TYR A 208 -0.69 9.42 12.35
C TYR A 208 -0.18 8.23 13.17
N LEU A 209 -0.62 8.08 14.40
CA LEU A 209 -0.27 6.94 15.24
C LEU A 209 -0.85 5.63 14.69
N LEU A 210 -2.10 5.62 14.26
CA LEU A 210 -2.71 4.46 13.58
C LEU A 210 -1.90 4.08 12.33
N THR A 211 -1.46 5.06 11.53
CA THR A 211 -0.64 4.84 10.33
C THR A 211 0.73 4.24 10.67
N PHE A 212 1.40 4.75 11.71
CA PHE A 212 2.68 4.22 12.16
C PHE A 212 2.57 2.74 12.60
N PHE A 213 1.61 2.44 13.47
CA PHE A 213 1.40 1.07 13.93
C PHE A 213 0.93 0.13 12.82
N SER A 214 0.16 0.62 11.85
CA SER A 214 -0.21 -0.14 10.66
C SER A 214 1.04 -0.52 9.84
N GLY A 215 1.96 0.42 9.63
CA GLY A 215 3.24 0.17 8.98
C GLY A 215 4.08 -0.86 9.74
N ALA A 216 4.20 -0.72 11.07
CA ALA A 216 4.98 -1.62 11.92
C ALA A 216 4.44 -3.07 11.86
N ARG A 217 3.14 -3.27 12.01
CA ARG A 217 2.52 -4.60 11.90
C ARG A 217 2.68 -5.22 10.52
N ARG A 218 2.52 -4.40 9.47
CA ARG A 218 2.70 -4.87 8.09
C ARG A 218 4.08 -5.45 7.87
N GLN A 219 5.13 -4.84 8.44
CA GLN A 219 6.49 -5.37 8.30
C GLN A 219 6.65 -6.72 9.00
N ILE A 220 6.04 -6.94 10.16
CA ILE A 220 6.08 -8.24 10.83
C ILE A 220 5.46 -9.31 9.95
N PHE A 221 4.30 -9.06 9.38
CA PHE A 221 3.65 -9.97 8.45
C PHE A 221 4.48 -10.20 7.18
N MET A 222 4.87 -9.14 6.48
CA MET A 222 5.53 -9.25 5.17
C MET A 222 6.90 -9.92 5.26
N VAL A 223 7.65 -9.69 6.34
CA VAL A 223 9.00 -10.23 6.51
C VAL A 223 8.96 -11.56 7.27
N PHE A 224 8.44 -11.54 8.49
CA PHE A 224 8.65 -12.66 9.43
C PHE A 224 7.62 -13.77 9.30
N ALA A 225 6.36 -13.51 8.92
CA ALA A 225 5.41 -14.58 8.68
C ALA A 225 5.81 -15.41 7.45
N GLY A 226 6.21 -14.74 6.35
CA GLY A 226 6.74 -15.44 5.18
C GLY A 226 8.03 -16.19 5.46
N PHE A 227 8.96 -15.60 6.24
CA PHE A 227 10.21 -16.23 6.62
C PHE A 227 9.98 -17.47 7.49
N MET A 228 9.09 -17.41 8.47
CA MET A 228 8.69 -18.55 9.30
C MET A 228 8.15 -19.74 8.48
N MET A 229 7.38 -19.47 7.43
CA MET A 229 6.85 -20.51 6.54
C MET A 229 7.99 -21.35 5.93
N VAL A 230 9.07 -20.68 5.52
CA VAL A 230 10.24 -21.37 4.93
C VAL A 230 11.12 -21.99 6.00
N GLU A 231 11.52 -21.24 7.03
CA GLU A 231 12.49 -21.65 8.03
C GLU A 231 11.96 -22.74 8.97
N LYS A 232 10.76 -22.53 9.55
CA LYS A 232 10.18 -23.46 10.53
C LYS A 232 9.43 -24.62 9.85
N PHE A 233 8.73 -24.36 8.76
CA PHE A 233 7.82 -25.32 8.13
C PHE A 233 8.33 -25.89 6.81
N GLY A 234 9.47 -25.44 6.29
CA GLY A 234 10.11 -25.99 5.10
C GLY A 234 9.33 -25.75 3.80
N TYR A 235 8.51 -24.69 3.72
CA TYR A 235 7.76 -24.37 2.51
C TYR A 235 8.66 -24.14 1.31
N SER A 236 8.37 -24.84 0.23
CA SER A 236 9.02 -24.65 -1.06
C SER A 236 8.61 -23.32 -1.72
N VAL A 237 9.39 -22.87 -2.69
CA VAL A 237 9.06 -21.67 -3.48
C VAL A 237 7.68 -21.80 -4.14
N SER A 238 7.32 -22.99 -4.63
CA SER A 238 6.02 -23.24 -5.23
C SER A 238 4.86 -23.11 -4.23
N GLU A 239 5.03 -23.59 -2.99
CA GLU A 239 4.01 -23.46 -1.95
C GLU A 239 3.84 -22.02 -1.49
N ILE A 240 4.94 -21.26 -1.31
CA ILE A 240 4.88 -19.81 -1.02
C ILE A 240 4.18 -19.05 -2.17
N THR A 241 4.52 -19.37 -3.42
CA THR A 241 3.87 -18.75 -4.59
C THR A 241 2.38 -19.07 -4.62
N ALA A 242 1.99 -20.31 -4.30
CA ALA A 242 0.58 -20.70 -4.20
C ALA A 242 -0.16 -19.90 -3.11
N LEU A 243 0.46 -19.65 -1.96
CA LEU A 243 -0.12 -18.80 -0.92
C LEU A 243 -0.32 -17.35 -1.39
N PHE A 244 0.63 -16.78 -2.13
CA PHE A 244 0.48 -15.45 -2.71
C PHE A 244 -0.67 -15.42 -3.71
N LEU A 245 -0.78 -16.41 -4.58
CA LEU A 245 -1.89 -16.53 -5.52
C LEU A 245 -3.24 -16.66 -4.80
N ILE A 246 -3.32 -17.48 -3.74
CA ILE A 246 -4.52 -17.59 -2.90
C ILE A 246 -4.89 -16.23 -2.32
N ASN A 247 -3.94 -15.48 -1.79
CA ASN A 247 -4.19 -14.14 -1.25
C ASN A 247 -4.74 -13.17 -2.32
N TYR A 248 -4.21 -13.21 -3.54
CA TYR A 248 -4.75 -12.39 -4.63
C TYR A 248 -6.16 -12.80 -5.03
N VAL A 249 -6.45 -14.10 -5.09
CA VAL A 249 -7.81 -14.61 -5.36
C VAL A 249 -8.77 -14.20 -4.25
N VAL A 250 -8.38 -14.38 -2.99
CA VAL A 250 -9.16 -13.96 -1.82
C VAL A 250 -9.44 -12.45 -1.87
N ASN A 251 -8.44 -11.61 -2.15
CA ASN A 251 -8.66 -10.18 -2.29
C ASN A 251 -9.58 -9.84 -3.47
N LEU A 252 -9.40 -10.48 -4.61
CA LEU A 252 -10.26 -10.26 -5.77
C LEU A 252 -11.74 -10.50 -5.44
N LEU A 253 -12.03 -11.55 -4.69
CA LEU A 253 -13.39 -11.96 -4.34
C LEU A 253 -13.97 -11.16 -3.17
N PHE A 254 -13.19 -10.95 -2.12
CA PHE A 254 -13.69 -10.44 -0.83
C PHE A 254 -13.44 -8.94 -0.59
N ALA A 255 -12.43 -8.32 -1.23
CA ALA A 255 -12.14 -6.91 -0.96
C ALA A 255 -13.33 -5.94 -1.22
N PRO A 256 -14.15 -6.10 -2.28
CA PRO A 256 -15.34 -5.26 -2.46
C PRO A 256 -16.38 -5.48 -1.36
N ALA A 257 -16.52 -6.71 -0.84
CA ALA A 257 -17.43 -7.01 0.26
C ALA A 257 -16.94 -6.40 1.57
N ILE A 258 -15.62 -6.45 1.82
CA ILE A 258 -14.98 -5.80 2.98
C ILE A 258 -15.20 -4.29 2.93
N GLY A 259 -15.01 -3.65 1.78
CA GLY A 259 -15.27 -2.22 1.64
C GLY A 259 -16.74 -1.85 1.97
N ARG A 260 -17.71 -2.64 1.47
CA ARG A 260 -19.13 -2.45 1.81
C ARG A 260 -19.43 -2.72 3.29
N PHE A 261 -18.80 -3.72 3.86
CA PHE A 261 -18.93 -4.06 5.29
C PHE A 261 -18.44 -2.90 6.16
N ILE A 262 -17.26 -2.34 5.87
CA ILE A 262 -16.73 -1.16 6.55
C ILE A 262 -17.72 0.02 6.47
N GLY A 263 -18.27 0.27 5.28
CA GLY A 263 -19.29 1.32 5.09
C GLY A 263 -20.54 1.14 5.94
N ARG A 264 -20.92 -0.13 6.26
CA ARG A 264 -22.11 -0.45 7.08
C ARG A 264 -21.85 -0.34 8.58
N ILE A 265 -20.72 -0.87 9.06
CA ILE A 265 -20.42 -0.94 10.51
C ILE A 265 -19.68 0.29 11.04
N GLY A 266 -19.14 1.13 10.13
CA GLY A 266 -18.35 2.32 10.43
C GLY A 266 -16.89 2.01 10.78
N GLU A 267 -16.04 3.04 10.68
CA GLU A 267 -14.59 2.92 10.76
C GLU A 267 -14.11 2.40 12.12
N ARG A 268 -14.68 2.91 13.23
CA ARG A 268 -14.31 2.48 14.58
C ARG A 268 -14.49 0.96 14.76
N ASN A 269 -15.67 0.45 14.40
CA ASN A 269 -15.97 -0.97 14.57
C ASN A 269 -15.12 -1.83 13.63
N ALA A 270 -14.90 -1.37 12.40
CA ALA A 270 -14.05 -2.07 11.44
C ALA A 270 -12.60 -2.18 11.93
N LEU A 271 -12.00 -1.09 12.41
CA LEU A 271 -10.66 -1.09 13.00
C LEU A 271 -10.59 -1.96 14.27
N THR A 272 -11.65 -1.95 15.08
CA THR A 272 -11.73 -2.80 16.27
C THR A 272 -11.70 -4.30 15.89
N VAL A 273 -12.49 -4.70 14.90
CA VAL A 273 -12.50 -6.08 14.39
C VAL A 273 -11.15 -6.47 13.79
N GLU A 274 -10.56 -5.59 12.96
CA GLU A 274 -9.21 -5.80 12.40
C GLU A 274 -8.19 -6.06 13.50
N TYR A 275 -8.14 -5.20 14.52
CA TYR A 275 -7.06 -5.28 15.51
C TYR A 275 -7.25 -6.41 16.51
N ILE A 276 -8.47 -6.76 16.87
CA ILE A 276 -8.74 -7.98 17.65
C ILE A 276 -8.31 -9.22 16.83
N GLY A 277 -8.67 -9.26 15.55
CA GLY A 277 -8.27 -10.36 14.67
C GLY A 277 -6.75 -10.47 14.56
N LEU A 278 -6.03 -9.34 14.38
CA LEU A 278 -4.57 -9.33 14.30
C LEU A 278 -3.87 -9.71 15.62
N ILE A 279 -4.42 -9.35 16.78
CA ILE A 279 -3.92 -9.83 18.08
C ILE A 279 -3.98 -11.36 18.13
N ILE A 280 -5.12 -11.92 17.76
CA ILE A 280 -5.32 -13.40 17.75
C ILE A 280 -4.34 -14.04 16.75
N VAL A 281 -4.22 -13.49 15.54
CA VAL A 281 -3.34 -14.02 14.49
C VAL A 281 -1.87 -13.98 14.93
N PHE A 282 -1.38 -12.86 15.45
CA PHE A 282 0.01 -12.77 15.90
C PHE A 282 0.32 -13.69 17.07
N ILE A 283 -0.58 -13.81 18.06
CA ILE A 283 -0.42 -14.79 19.15
C ILE A 283 -0.42 -16.22 18.57
N SER A 284 -1.30 -16.49 17.60
CA SER A 284 -1.35 -17.80 16.95
C SER A 284 -0.07 -18.12 16.19
N TYR A 285 0.55 -17.14 15.50
CA TYR A 285 1.86 -17.32 14.85
C TYR A 285 2.97 -17.66 15.85
N ALA A 286 2.96 -17.05 17.05
CA ALA A 286 3.94 -17.35 18.08
C ALA A 286 3.81 -18.80 18.60
N LEU A 287 2.62 -19.40 18.54
CA LEU A 287 2.29 -20.70 19.11
C LEU A 287 2.10 -21.80 18.06
N VAL A 288 2.07 -21.49 16.78
CA VAL A 288 1.76 -22.45 15.71
C VAL A 288 2.85 -23.51 15.55
N GLU A 289 2.44 -24.78 15.52
CA GLU A 289 3.32 -25.93 15.32
C GLU A 289 3.04 -26.69 14.02
N GLN A 290 1.95 -26.35 13.32
CA GLN A 290 1.51 -27.08 12.14
C GLN A 290 1.55 -26.17 10.90
N ALA A 291 2.19 -26.64 9.83
CA ALA A 291 2.39 -25.89 8.58
C ALA A 291 1.07 -25.40 7.95
N HIS A 292 0.04 -26.25 7.88
CA HIS A 292 -1.25 -25.88 7.29
C HIS A 292 -1.99 -24.82 8.12
N MET A 293 -1.83 -24.80 9.46
CA MET A 293 -2.38 -23.74 10.30
C MET A 293 -1.64 -22.42 10.07
N ALA A 294 -0.31 -22.45 9.91
CA ALA A 294 0.46 -21.27 9.57
C ALA A 294 0.03 -20.69 8.20
N ALA A 295 -0.24 -21.55 7.21
CA ALA A 295 -0.78 -21.12 5.91
C ALA A 295 -2.16 -20.47 6.04
N ALA A 296 -3.06 -21.06 6.83
CA ALA A 296 -4.38 -20.47 7.09
C ALA A 296 -4.27 -19.11 7.78
N LEU A 297 -3.39 -18.98 8.77
CA LEU A 297 -3.11 -17.69 9.43
C LEU A 297 -2.59 -16.66 8.44
N TYR A 298 -1.73 -17.07 7.48
CA TYR A 298 -1.19 -16.17 6.45
C TYR A 298 -2.30 -15.58 5.56
N VAL A 299 -3.27 -16.39 5.18
CA VAL A 299 -4.42 -15.92 4.40
C VAL A 299 -5.35 -15.03 5.23
N ILE A 300 -5.62 -15.40 6.49
CA ILE A 300 -6.47 -14.62 7.40
C ILE A 300 -5.84 -13.24 7.68
N ASP A 301 -4.54 -13.20 7.96
CA ASP A 301 -3.80 -11.96 8.18
C ASP A 301 -3.92 -11.01 6.99
N HIS A 302 -3.70 -11.55 5.80
CA HIS A 302 -3.82 -10.78 4.56
C HIS A 302 -5.24 -10.23 4.34
N LEU A 303 -6.27 -11.00 4.70
CA LEU A 303 -7.67 -10.58 4.64
C LEU A 303 -7.98 -9.46 5.64
N LEU A 304 -7.44 -9.56 6.87
CA LEU A 304 -7.59 -8.53 7.89
C LEU A 304 -6.91 -7.22 7.46
N PHE A 305 -5.75 -7.28 6.78
CA PHE A 305 -5.10 -6.10 6.22
C PHE A 305 -5.96 -5.32 5.22
N ALA A 306 -6.89 -5.96 4.52
CA ALA A 306 -7.83 -5.27 3.66
C ALA A 306 -8.76 -4.32 4.45
N MET A 307 -8.98 -4.57 5.75
CA MET A 307 -9.77 -3.70 6.62
C MET A 307 -9.08 -2.38 6.96
N ALA A 308 -7.76 -2.22 6.70
CA ALA A 308 -7.04 -0.96 6.81
C ALA A 308 -7.62 0.16 5.91
N ILE A 309 -8.53 -0.17 4.98
CA ILE A 309 -9.39 0.79 4.28
C ILE A 309 -10.12 1.71 5.29
N ALA A 310 -10.57 1.16 6.44
CA ALA A 310 -11.26 1.93 7.47
C ALA A 310 -10.42 3.08 8.03
N MET A 311 -9.10 2.93 8.13
CA MET A 311 -8.21 4.00 8.57
C MET A 311 -8.18 5.15 7.56
N LYS A 312 -8.18 4.85 6.27
CA LYS A 312 -8.18 5.85 5.19
C LYS A 312 -9.51 6.61 5.12
N THR A 313 -10.64 5.88 5.23
CA THR A 313 -11.97 6.50 5.24
C THR A 313 -12.22 7.31 6.51
N TYR A 314 -11.68 6.87 7.66
CA TYR A 314 -11.65 7.69 8.87
C TYR A 314 -10.95 9.02 8.63
N PHE A 315 -9.73 9.00 8.07
CA PHE A 315 -9.02 10.22 7.73
C PHE A 315 -9.80 11.11 6.76
N GLN A 316 -10.37 10.55 5.71
CA GLN A 316 -11.18 11.32 4.74
C GLN A 316 -12.34 12.05 5.41
N LYS A 317 -12.98 11.44 6.42
CA LYS A 317 -14.12 12.04 7.13
C LYS A 317 -13.71 13.21 8.02
N ILE A 318 -12.54 13.13 8.66
CA ILE A 318 -12.06 14.17 9.59
C ILE A 318 -11.21 15.24 8.92
N ALA A 319 -10.68 14.96 7.73
CA ALA A 319 -9.78 15.86 7.05
C ALA A 319 -10.48 17.11 6.52
N ASP A 320 -9.81 18.25 6.65
CA ASP A 320 -10.07 19.38 5.79
C ASP A 320 -9.68 19.02 4.36
N SER A 321 -10.56 19.25 3.39
CA SER A 321 -10.33 18.90 1.99
C SER A 321 -9.01 19.48 1.44
N LYS A 322 -8.58 20.64 1.95
CA LYS A 322 -7.31 21.31 1.58
C LYS A 322 -6.05 20.63 2.14
N ASP A 323 -6.20 19.82 3.19
CA ASP A 323 -5.08 19.16 3.87
C ASP A 323 -4.80 17.75 3.30
N ILE A 324 -5.65 17.19 2.42
CA ILE A 324 -5.62 15.77 2.03
C ILE A 324 -4.27 15.40 1.40
N ALA A 325 -3.85 16.10 0.33
CA ALA A 325 -2.62 15.76 -0.38
C ALA A 325 -1.37 15.85 0.52
N ALA A 326 -1.28 16.95 1.29
CA ALA A 326 -0.17 17.17 2.21
C ALA A 326 -0.11 16.09 3.30
N THR A 327 -1.25 15.77 3.89
CA THR A 327 -1.32 14.75 4.96
C THR A 327 -1.09 13.35 4.42
N MET A 328 -1.54 13.02 3.19
CA MET A 328 -1.27 11.72 2.57
C MET A 328 0.22 11.52 2.34
N SER A 329 0.93 12.54 1.83
CA SER A 329 2.38 12.48 1.64
C SER A 329 3.13 12.23 2.96
N VAL A 330 2.78 12.97 4.01
CA VAL A 330 3.37 12.79 5.36
C VAL A 330 3.03 11.42 5.93
N SER A 331 1.78 10.96 5.79
CA SER A 331 1.33 9.66 6.30
C SER A 331 2.04 8.50 5.60
N PHE A 332 2.30 8.64 4.31
CA PHE A 332 3.06 7.64 3.56
C PHE A 332 4.49 7.52 4.12
N THR A 333 5.15 8.66 4.37
CA THR A 333 6.45 8.69 5.05
C THR A 333 6.41 8.05 6.43
N ILE A 334 5.41 8.38 7.27
CA ILE A 334 5.25 7.78 8.60
C ILE A 334 5.15 6.25 8.52
N ASN A 335 4.41 5.73 7.55
CA ASN A 335 4.31 4.29 7.33
C ASN A 335 5.66 3.67 6.96
N HIS A 336 6.50 4.37 6.17
CA HIS A 336 7.82 3.90 5.75
C HIS A 336 8.91 4.05 6.80
N ILE A 337 8.76 4.94 7.78
CA ILE A 337 9.66 4.96 8.95
C ILE A 337 9.65 3.58 9.63
N ALA A 338 8.45 3.05 9.88
CA ALA A 338 8.31 1.71 10.43
C ALA A 338 8.92 0.63 9.51
N ALA A 339 8.75 0.79 8.18
CA ALA A 339 9.27 -0.16 7.20
C ALA A 339 10.80 -0.25 7.14
N VAL A 340 11.50 0.83 7.46
CA VAL A 340 12.98 0.86 7.49
C VAL A 340 13.53 0.33 8.82
N ILE A 341 12.91 0.70 9.93
CA ILE A 341 13.48 0.48 11.27
C ILE A 341 13.06 -0.88 11.83
N ILE A 342 11.78 -1.24 11.75
CA ILE A 342 11.22 -2.41 12.43
C ILE A 342 11.85 -3.74 11.97
N PRO A 343 12.04 -4.02 10.67
CA PRO A 343 12.62 -5.29 10.23
C PRO A 343 14.05 -5.51 10.76
N VAL A 344 14.87 -4.45 10.83
CA VAL A 344 16.24 -4.57 11.35
C VAL A 344 16.23 -4.97 12.82
N LEU A 345 15.45 -4.27 13.64
CA LEU A 345 15.39 -4.53 15.08
C LEU A 345 14.82 -5.93 15.38
N LEU A 346 13.70 -6.26 14.71
CA LEU A 346 13.05 -7.55 14.92
C LEU A 346 13.83 -8.71 14.27
N GLY A 347 14.59 -8.45 13.22
CA GLY A 347 15.50 -9.45 12.63
C GLY A 347 16.61 -9.87 13.58
N LEU A 348 17.17 -8.93 14.34
CA LEU A 348 18.13 -9.27 15.41
C LEU A 348 17.45 -10.07 16.51
N LEU A 349 16.24 -9.72 16.89
CA LEU A 349 15.46 -10.45 17.89
C LEU A 349 15.09 -11.87 17.43
N TRP A 350 14.78 -12.04 16.14
CA TRP A 350 14.46 -13.33 15.54
C TRP A 350 15.54 -14.37 15.77
N LEU A 351 16.79 -13.97 15.76
CA LEU A 351 17.94 -14.86 15.99
C LEU A 351 17.96 -15.48 17.40
N THR A 352 17.26 -14.87 18.35
CA THR A 352 17.21 -15.33 19.74
C THR A 352 15.86 -15.98 20.08
N ASP A 353 14.76 -15.39 19.66
CA ASP A 353 13.41 -15.89 19.92
C ASP A 353 12.43 -15.42 18.81
N PRO A 354 12.15 -16.28 17.81
CA PRO A 354 11.17 -15.96 16.76
C PRO A 354 9.75 -15.70 17.28
N ALA A 355 9.33 -16.38 18.37
CA ALA A 355 8.00 -16.20 18.92
C ALA A 355 7.80 -14.79 19.50
N LEU A 356 8.87 -14.23 20.10
CA LEU A 356 8.83 -12.88 20.67
C LEU A 356 8.56 -11.80 19.60
N VAL A 357 9.00 -12.00 18.36
CA VAL A 357 8.70 -11.08 17.24
C VAL A 357 7.19 -11.00 17.02
N PHE A 358 6.50 -12.11 17.06
CA PHE A 358 5.03 -12.14 16.90
C PHE A 358 4.30 -11.60 18.14
N TYR A 359 4.80 -11.85 19.36
CA TYR A 359 4.25 -11.21 20.56
C TYR A 359 4.39 -9.69 20.53
N ILE A 360 5.50 -9.15 20.02
CA ILE A 360 5.65 -7.70 19.78
C ILE A 360 4.63 -7.23 18.75
N GLY A 361 4.38 -8.03 17.69
CA GLY A 361 3.32 -7.77 16.71
C GLY A 361 1.94 -7.69 17.36
N ALA A 362 1.62 -8.61 18.26
CA ALA A 362 0.40 -8.58 19.06
C ALA A 362 0.34 -7.33 19.94
N GLY A 363 1.47 -6.93 20.56
CA GLY A 363 1.60 -5.68 21.33
C GLY A 363 1.29 -4.43 20.49
N PHE A 364 1.82 -4.37 19.26
CA PHE A 364 1.48 -3.28 18.32
C PHE A 364 0.00 -3.30 17.93
N ALA A 365 -0.61 -4.49 17.80
CA ALA A 365 -2.04 -4.59 17.52
C ALA A 365 -2.90 -4.15 18.72
N VAL A 366 -2.48 -4.44 19.97
CA VAL A 366 -3.12 -3.92 21.20
C VAL A 366 -3.04 -2.39 21.25
N CYS A 367 -1.87 -1.80 21.00
CA CYS A 367 -1.72 -0.35 20.91
C CYS A 367 -2.67 0.25 19.88
N SER A 368 -2.77 -0.41 18.71
CA SER A 368 -3.69 0.01 17.64
C SER A 368 -5.15 -0.12 18.03
N LEU A 369 -5.52 -1.16 18.79
CA LEU A 369 -6.88 -1.34 19.30
C LEU A 369 -7.26 -0.21 20.27
N ILE A 370 -6.37 0.14 21.19
CA ILE A 370 -6.57 1.28 22.12
C ILE A 370 -6.78 2.58 21.35
N LEU A 371 -5.97 2.80 20.29
CA LEU A 371 -6.13 3.95 19.41
C LEU A 371 -7.47 3.91 18.63
N ALA A 372 -7.86 2.75 18.11
CA ALA A 372 -9.11 2.58 17.37
C ALA A 372 -10.35 2.84 18.24
N LEU A 373 -10.31 2.44 19.51
CA LEU A 373 -11.39 2.72 20.47
C LEU A 373 -11.55 4.24 20.74
N ASN A 374 -10.51 5.02 20.41
CA ASN A 374 -10.55 6.48 20.50
C ASN A 374 -11.11 7.16 19.23
N VAL A 375 -11.33 6.41 18.15
CA VAL A 375 -12.03 6.92 16.96
C VAL A 375 -13.50 7.14 17.31
N PRO A 376 -14.10 8.31 17.01
CA PRO A 376 -15.52 8.55 17.24
C PRO A 376 -16.40 7.63 16.37
N ARG A 377 -17.62 7.35 16.80
CA ARG A 377 -18.60 6.59 15.97
C ARG A 377 -18.97 7.32 14.70
N HIS A 378 -19.02 8.65 14.77
CA HIS A 378 -19.27 9.55 13.65
C HIS A 378 -18.11 10.54 13.54
N PRO A 379 -17.00 10.13 12.89
CA PRO A 379 -15.85 11.00 12.73
C PRO A 379 -16.16 12.11 11.72
N GLU A 380 -15.84 13.35 12.10
CA GLU A 380 -16.04 14.55 11.29
C GLU A 380 -15.06 15.65 11.74
N PRO A 381 -14.88 16.73 10.96
CA PRO A 381 -14.07 17.85 11.40
C PRO A 381 -14.60 18.46 12.71
N GLY A 382 -13.71 18.56 13.71
CA GLY A 382 -14.06 18.97 15.10
C GLY A 382 -14.44 17.81 16.03
N ASN A 383 -14.62 16.60 15.49
CA ASN A 383 -14.86 15.37 16.24
C ASN A 383 -13.93 14.26 15.74
N GLU A 384 -12.61 14.57 15.70
CA GLU A 384 -11.58 13.67 15.18
C GLU A 384 -11.25 12.54 16.17
N THR A 385 -11.40 12.77 17.47
CA THR A 385 -10.99 11.83 18.52
C THR A 385 -11.82 12.01 19.78
N LEU A 386 -12.07 10.92 20.51
CA LEU A 386 -12.75 10.97 21.80
C LEU A 386 -11.84 11.57 22.89
N TRP A 387 -10.54 11.31 22.85
CA TRP A 387 -9.57 11.89 23.76
C TRP A 387 -9.08 13.23 23.22
N SER A 388 -9.77 14.29 23.53
CA SER A 388 -9.35 15.62 23.12
C SER A 388 -8.48 16.29 24.21
N TRP A 389 -7.21 16.49 23.92
CA TRP A 389 -6.36 17.36 24.71
C TRP A 389 -6.76 18.85 24.58
N THR A 390 -7.62 19.17 23.62
CA THR A 390 -8.00 20.55 23.26
C THR A 390 -9.50 20.85 23.39
N SER A 391 -10.40 19.86 23.49
CA SER A 391 -11.85 20.11 23.38
C SER A 391 -12.52 20.61 24.63
N LYS A 392 -11.96 20.42 25.84
CA LYS A 392 -12.56 20.96 27.06
C LYS A 392 -12.51 22.49 27.08
N LYS A 393 -11.47 23.11 26.53
CA LYS A 393 -11.34 24.58 26.50
C LYS A 393 -12.21 25.21 25.40
N ALA A 394 -12.33 24.59 24.24
CA ALA A 394 -13.14 25.10 23.12
C ALA A 394 -14.65 25.02 23.42
N LYS A 395 -15.13 23.91 24.02
CA LYS A 395 -16.54 23.77 24.44
C LYS A 395 -16.93 24.69 25.60
N SER A 396 -15.99 25.01 26.50
CA SER A 396 -16.27 25.97 27.59
C SER A 396 -16.32 27.41 27.09
N ILE A 397 -15.53 27.74 26.05
CA ILE A 397 -15.54 29.08 25.46
C ILE A 397 -16.79 29.27 24.57
N ALA A 398 -17.20 28.27 23.80
CA ALA A 398 -18.43 28.32 23.02
C ALA A 398 -19.68 28.43 23.91
N LYS A 399 -19.70 27.73 25.06
CA LYS A 399 -20.80 27.80 26.04
C LYS A 399 -20.79 29.08 26.90
N ALA A 400 -19.71 29.86 26.87
CA ALA A 400 -19.61 31.14 27.53
C ALA A 400 -19.95 32.34 26.61
N ILE A 401 -20.14 32.04 25.29
CA ILE A 401 -20.49 33.05 24.28
C ILE A 401 -21.97 32.93 23.86
N GLU A 402 -22.67 31.80 24.18
CA GLU A 402 -24.12 31.67 24.19
C GLU A 402 -24.71 32.15 25.51
#